data_e3bbffd6dae0f4723182b271300ee752
#
_entry.id   e3bbffd6dae0f4723182b271300ee752
#
_cell.length_a   1.000
_cell.length_b   1.000
_cell.length_c   1.000
_cell.angle_alpha   90.00
_cell.angle_beta   90.00
_cell.angle_gamma   90.00
#
_symmetry.space_group_name_H-M   'P 1'
#
loop_
_entity.id
_entity.type
_entity.pdbx_description
1 polymer ?
#
loop_
_entity_poly.entity_id
_entity_poly.type
_entity_poly.pdbx_seq_one_letter_code
_entity_poly.pdbx_strand_id
1 'polypeptide(L)'
;MKKYLTAVLGILLATVCVSIAGPDKEAIMAKEKAAWQAFKDKNADDFKKVVDKDFRGVYAEGISDLNQELADMKKWNMKSFTISDYTAFSDEKDVIVTTYVVKIEGTYDGKDHSGTFNAGSVWKEENGAWMAIFHTNAKQETPAKK
;
A
#
# COMPACT_ATOMS: atom_id res chain seq x y z
N MET A 1 -13.10 74.99 -9.87
CA MET A 1 -12.06 74.05 -9.46
C MET A 1 -12.73 72.71 -9.09
N LYS A 2 -12.69 71.73 -9.99
CA LYS A 2 -13.27 70.38 -9.77
C LYS A 2 -12.17 69.43 -9.32
N LYS A 3 -12.26 68.93 -8.09
CA LYS A 3 -11.34 67.93 -7.54
C LYS A 3 -11.80 66.53 -7.94
N TYR A 4 -11.05 65.86 -8.80
CA TYR A 4 -11.28 64.43 -9.12
C TYR A 4 -10.62 63.57 -8.05
N LEU A 5 -11.46 62.82 -7.32
CA LEU A 5 -11.02 61.83 -6.34
C LEU A 5 -10.86 60.50 -7.06
N THR A 6 -9.65 60.07 -7.32
CA THR A 6 -9.37 58.78 -7.94
C THR A 6 -9.33 57.72 -6.85
N ALA A 7 -10.37 56.88 -6.77
CA ALA A 7 -10.38 55.72 -5.90
C ALA A 7 -9.59 54.60 -6.57
N VAL A 8 -8.45 54.23 -6.01
CA VAL A 8 -7.68 53.05 -6.39
C VAL A 8 -8.27 51.84 -5.66
N LEU A 9 -8.97 51.01 -6.42
CA LEU A 9 -9.53 49.72 -5.93
C LEU A 9 -8.41 48.69 -5.95
N GLY A 10 -7.76 48.45 -4.82
CA GLY A 10 -6.78 47.39 -4.66
C GLY A 10 -7.46 46.02 -4.66
N ILE A 11 -7.27 45.25 -5.73
CA ILE A 11 -7.68 43.85 -5.81
C ILE A 11 -6.66 43.03 -5.01
N LEU A 12 -7.05 42.60 -3.82
CA LEU A 12 -6.29 41.66 -3.00
C LEU A 12 -6.48 40.25 -3.60
N LEU A 13 -5.52 39.81 -4.44
CA LEU A 13 -5.47 38.40 -4.86
C LEU A 13 -5.08 37.56 -3.64
N ALA A 14 -6.05 36.97 -2.98
CA ALA A 14 -5.81 35.89 -2.02
C ALA A 14 -5.36 34.66 -2.80
N THR A 15 -4.08 34.40 -2.83
CA THR A 15 -3.50 33.12 -3.28
C THR A 15 -3.94 32.05 -2.26
N VAL A 16 -4.96 31.29 -2.61
CA VAL A 16 -5.31 30.08 -1.85
C VAL A 16 -4.20 29.08 -2.15
N CYS A 17 -3.23 28.96 -1.24
CA CYS A 17 -2.31 27.84 -1.23
C CYS A 17 -3.14 26.58 -0.90
N VAL A 18 -3.56 25.86 -1.92
CA VAL A 18 -4.06 24.50 -1.74
C VAL A 18 -2.83 23.67 -1.37
N SER A 19 -2.63 23.47 -0.09
CA SER A 19 -1.69 22.46 0.41
C SER A 19 -2.27 21.12 -0.01
N ILE A 20 -1.71 20.51 -1.04
CA ILE A 20 -2.00 19.13 -1.39
C ILE A 20 -1.32 18.34 -0.28
N ALA A 21 -2.10 17.95 0.74
CA ALA A 21 -1.64 17.02 1.75
C ALA A 21 -1.25 15.73 1.00
N GLY A 22 -0.03 15.27 1.22
CA GLY A 22 0.40 13.95 0.71
C GLY A 22 -0.53 12.85 1.21
N PRO A 23 -0.43 11.64 0.65
CA PRO A 23 -1.30 10.54 1.01
C PRO A 23 -1.24 10.29 2.51
N ASP A 24 -2.43 10.13 3.12
CA ASP A 24 -2.54 9.83 4.54
C ASP A 24 -1.94 8.44 4.82
N LYS A 25 -0.85 8.42 5.59
CA LYS A 25 -0.14 7.20 5.97
C LYS A 25 -1.07 6.18 6.62
N GLU A 26 -2.03 6.62 7.43
CA GLU A 26 -2.99 5.74 8.10
C GLU A 26 -3.98 5.15 7.12
N ALA A 27 -4.43 5.92 6.13
CA ALA A 27 -5.31 5.44 5.08
C ALA A 27 -4.62 4.37 4.21
N ILE A 28 -3.34 4.56 3.88
CA ILE A 28 -2.56 3.54 3.13
C ILE A 28 -2.33 2.30 3.99
N MET A 29 -2.02 2.45 5.29
CA MET A 29 -1.90 1.30 6.20
C MET A 29 -3.21 0.50 6.31
N ALA A 30 -4.35 1.18 6.30
CA ALA A 30 -5.65 0.51 6.29
C ALA A 30 -5.86 -0.31 5.02
N LYS A 31 -5.45 0.20 3.85
CA LYS A 31 -5.49 -0.53 2.57
C LYS A 31 -4.52 -1.72 2.54
N GLU A 32 -3.32 -1.56 3.10
CA GLU A 32 -2.36 -2.66 3.27
C GLU A 32 -2.99 -3.81 4.07
N LYS A 33 -3.58 -3.48 5.23
CA LYS A 33 -4.30 -4.47 6.05
C LYS A 33 -5.49 -5.09 5.32
N ALA A 34 -6.21 -4.31 4.51
CA ALA A 34 -7.34 -4.82 3.72
C ALA A 34 -6.87 -5.83 2.65
N ALA A 35 -5.72 -5.57 1.99
CA ALA A 35 -5.13 -6.51 1.04
C ALA A 35 -4.75 -7.83 1.72
N TRP A 36 -4.07 -7.77 2.88
CA TRP A 36 -3.71 -8.95 3.67
C TRP A 36 -4.94 -9.70 4.18
N GLN A 37 -5.98 -8.99 4.61
CA GLN A 37 -7.21 -9.61 5.09
C GLN A 37 -7.96 -10.30 3.95
N ALA A 38 -8.10 -9.64 2.80
CA ALA A 38 -8.74 -10.23 1.61
C ALA A 38 -7.99 -11.48 1.14
N PHE A 39 -6.65 -11.44 1.16
CA PHE A 39 -5.82 -12.60 0.83
C PHE A 39 -6.03 -13.75 1.83
N LYS A 40 -6.01 -13.47 3.13
CA LYS A 40 -6.27 -14.44 4.19
C LYS A 40 -7.65 -15.09 4.06
N ASP A 41 -8.67 -14.29 3.78
CA ASP A 41 -10.07 -14.74 3.67
C ASP A 41 -10.38 -15.37 2.30
N LYS A 42 -9.38 -15.41 1.40
CA LYS A 42 -9.51 -15.88 0.01
C LYS A 42 -10.59 -15.13 -0.77
N ASN A 43 -10.79 -13.86 -0.45
CA ASN A 43 -11.76 -12.99 -1.09
C ASN A 43 -11.12 -12.25 -2.27
N ALA A 44 -11.21 -12.86 -3.45
CA ALA A 44 -10.65 -12.31 -4.68
C ALA A 44 -11.26 -10.95 -5.07
N ASP A 45 -12.53 -10.72 -4.77
CA ASP A 45 -13.20 -9.47 -5.15
C ASP A 45 -12.74 -8.32 -4.25
N ASP A 46 -12.58 -8.53 -2.95
CA ASP A 46 -12.03 -7.52 -2.05
C ASP A 46 -10.54 -7.27 -2.31
N PHE A 47 -9.78 -8.30 -2.67
CA PHE A 47 -8.39 -8.15 -3.06
C PHE A 47 -8.22 -7.23 -4.28
N LYS A 48 -9.04 -7.42 -5.33
CA LYS A 48 -9.05 -6.58 -6.54
C LYS A 48 -9.50 -5.14 -6.31
N LYS A 49 -10.15 -4.82 -5.18
CA LYS A 49 -10.51 -3.43 -4.83
C LYS A 49 -9.29 -2.61 -4.36
N VAL A 50 -8.21 -3.28 -3.96
CA VAL A 50 -7.02 -2.62 -3.40
C VAL A 50 -5.74 -2.97 -4.15
N VAL A 51 -5.77 -3.96 -5.05
CA VAL A 51 -4.61 -4.38 -5.86
C VAL A 51 -4.90 -4.12 -7.33
N ASP A 52 -3.99 -3.44 -8.01
CA ASP A 52 -4.13 -3.05 -9.41
C ASP A 52 -4.11 -4.24 -10.37
N LYS A 53 -4.76 -4.08 -11.52
CA LYS A 53 -4.78 -5.11 -12.60
C LYS A 53 -3.39 -5.42 -13.17
N ASP A 54 -2.49 -4.44 -13.16
CA ASP A 54 -1.12 -4.54 -13.66
C ASP A 54 -0.10 -4.82 -12.54
N PHE A 55 -0.59 -5.24 -11.37
CA PHE A 55 0.21 -5.59 -10.20
C PHE A 55 1.36 -6.56 -10.50
N ARG A 56 2.47 -6.39 -9.78
CA ARG A 56 3.57 -7.36 -9.72
C ARG A 56 3.97 -7.66 -8.29
N GLY A 57 4.08 -8.96 -7.99
CA GLY A 57 4.68 -9.48 -6.78
C GLY A 57 6.07 -10.04 -7.04
N VAL A 58 7.02 -9.86 -6.11
CA VAL A 58 8.36 -10.46 -6.19
C VAL A 58 8.64 -11.18 -4.89
N TYR A 59 8.83 -12.49 -4.97
CA TYR A 59 9.01 -13.38 -3.83
C TYR A 59 10.21 -14.31 -4.05
N ALA A 60 10.58 -15.06 -3.04
CA ALA A 60 11.64 -16.06 -3.17
C ALA A 60 11.32 -17.13 -4.22
N GLU A 61 10.05 -17.44 -4.41
CA GLU A 61 9.54 -18.43 -5.35
C GLU A 61 9.49 -17.91 -6.80
N GLY A 62 9.48 -16.59 -7.00
CA GLY A 62 9.44 -15.98 -8.32
C GLY A 62 8.69 -14.66 -8.40
N ILE A 63 8.31 -14.31 -9.62
CA ILE A 63 7.56 -13.10 -9.94
C ILE A 63 6.13 -13.51 -10.29
N SER A 64 5.14 -12.81 -9.72
CA SER A 64 3.72 -13.04 -9.99
C SER A 64 3.04 -11.79 -10.53
N ASP A 65 2.00 -11.99 -11.30
CA ASP A 65 0.99 -11.00 -11.65
C ASP A 65 -0.28 -11.20 -10.79
N LEU A 66 -1.29 -10.36 -10.98
CA LEU A 66 -2.55 -10.47 -10.24
C LEU A 66 -3.22 -11.85 -10.38
N ASN A 67 -3.17 -12.46 -11.57
CA ASN A 67 -3.81 -13.77 -11.78
C ASN A 67 -3.07 -14.87 -11.00
N GLN A 68 -1.74 -14.80 -10.97
CA GLN A 68 -0.93 -15.73 -10.19
C GLN A 68 -1.16 -15.54 -8.70
N GLU A 69 -1.26 -14.29 -8.20
CA GLU A 69 -1.61 -14.00 -6.80
C GLU A 69 -2.96 -14.62 -6.41
N LEU A 70 -3.97 -14.49 -7.26
CA LEU A 70 -5.29 -15.08 -7.02
C LEU A 70 -5.28 -16.61 -7.06
N ALA A 71 -4.39 -17.21 -7.86
CA ALA A 71 -4.20 -18.66 -7.87
C ALA A 71 -3.48 -19.13 -6.58
N ASP A 72 -2.46 -18.40 -6.13
CA ASP A 72 -1.71 -18.72 -4.93
C ASP A 72 -2.51 -18.48 -3.66
N MET A 73 -3.36 -17.46 -3.63
CA MET A 73 -4.35 -17.22 -2.55
C MET A 73 -5.17 -18.48 -2.24
N LYS A 74 -5.54 -19.28 -3.24
CA LYS A 74 -6.32 -20.51 -3.04
C LYS A 74 -5.52 -21.61 -2.33
N LYS A 75 -4.19 -21.64 -2.51
CA LYS A 75 -3.28 -22.62 -1.91
C LYS A 75 -2.90 -22.27 -0.46
N TRP A 76 -3.01 -20.97 -0.09
CA TRP A 76 -2.77 -20.52 1.25
C TRP A 76 -3.88 -20.94 2.21
N ASN A 77 -3.49 -21.30 3.42
CA ASN A 77 -4.36 -21.41 4.59
C ASN A 77 -3.77 -20.56 5.71
N MET A 78 -3.93 -19.24 5.56
CA MET A 78 -3.42 -18.24 6.51
C MET A 78 -4.34 -18.16 7.72
N LYS A 79 -3.83 -18.48 8.91
CA LYS A 79 -4.57 -18.40 10.18
C LYS A 79 -4.59 -16.98 10.73
N SER A 80 -3.44 -16.33 10.70
CA SER A 80 -3.27 -14.98 11.20
C SER A 80 -2.16 -14.23 10.47
N PHE A 81 -2.23 -12.91 10.49
CA PHE A 81 -1.12 -12.02 10.16
C PHE A 81 -1.09 -10.84 11.13
N THR A 82 0.10 -10.28 11.35
CA THR A 82 0.30 -9.07 12.17
C THR A 82 1.34 -8.20 11.50
N ILE A 83 1.00 -6.92 11.28
CA ILE A 83 1.90 -5.91 10.71
C ILE A 83 2.49 -5.08 11.86
N SER A 84 3.80 -4.89 11.84
CA SER A 84 4.57 -4.02 12.74
C SER A 84 5.61 -3.22 11.98
N ASP A 85 6.24 -2.26 12.64
CA ASP A 85 7.32 -1.41 12.11
C ASP A 85 6.97 -0.74 10.76
N TYR A 86 5.70 -0.35 10.63
CA TYR A 86 5.17 0.21 9.40
C TYR A 86 5.69 1.62 9.18
N THR A 87 6.31 1.83 8.03
CA THR A 87 6.71 3.15 7.53
C THR A 87 6.12 3.40 6.16
N ALA A 88 5.88 4.66 5.86
CA ALA A 88 5.42 5.11 4.55
C ALA A 88 6.26 6.31 4.12
N PHE A 89 6.72 6.29 2.90
CA PHE A 89 7.55 7.30 2.28
C PHE A 89 6.96 7.69 0.93
N SER A 90 6.91 9.01 0.65
CA SER A 90 6.56 9.53 -0.66
C SER A 90 7.19 10.92 -0.82
N ASP A 91 7.78 11.17 -1.98
CA ASP A 91 8.17 12.48 -2.50
C ASP A 91 7.33 12.88 -3.73
N GLU A 92 6.39 12.05 -4.11
CA GLU A 92 5.42 12.24 -5.19
C GLU A 92 3.98 12.30 -4.64
N LYS A 93 3.09 12.99 -5.32
CA LYS A 93 1.71 13.17 -4.87
C LYS A 93 0.83 11.94 -5.06
N ASP A 94 1.18 11.08 -6.01
CA ASP A 94 0.37 9.94 -6.50
C ASP A 94 1.07 8.58 -6.34
N VAL A 95 2.22 8.54 -5.68
CA VAL A 95 2.97 7.30 -5.38
C VAL A 95 3.40 7.30 -3.92
N ILE A 96 3.26 6.18 -3.24
CA ILE A 96 3.78 5.97 -1.89
C ILE A 96 4.43 4.59 -1.80
N VAL A 97 5.60 4.53 -1.18
CA VAL A 97 6.30 3.29 -0.85
C VAL A 97 6.09 3.00 0.62
N THR A 98 5.72 1.76 0.93
CA THR A 98 5.58 1.29 2.31
C THR A 98 6.56 0.18 2.59
N THR A 99 7.07 0.14 3.82
CA THR A 99 7.86 -0.98 4.33
C THR A 99 7.36 -1.36 5.72
N TYR A 100 7.38 -2.63 6.04
CA TYR A 100 6.91 -3.14 7.32
C TYR A 100 7.43 -4.56 7.59
N VAL A 101 7.23 -5.00 8.81
CA VAL A 101 7.42 -6.39 9.19
C VAL A 101 6.04 -7.05 9.26
N VAL A 102 5.87 -8.21 8.66
CA VAL A 102 4.66 -9.01 8.79
C VAL A 102 5.00 -10.38 9.38
N LYS A 103 4.30 -10.75 10.47
CA LYS A 103 4.31 -12.09 11.01
C LYS A 103 3.10 -12.85 10.48
N ILE A 104 3.33 -14.01 9.91
CA ILE A 104 2.29 -14.86 9.31
C ILE A 104 2.29 -16.20 10.04
N GLU A 105 1.09 -16.73 10.31
CA GLU A 105 0.86 -18.10 10.75
C GLU A 105 -0.04 -18.79 9.72
N GLY A 106 0.43 -19.89 9.14
CA GLY A 106 -0.34 -20.58 8.13
C GLY A 106 0.45 -21.60 7.32
N THR A 107 -0.24 -22.21 6.37
CA THR A 107 0.36 -23.17 5.43
C THR A 107 0.16 -22.70 4.00
N TYR A 108 1.10 -23.03 3.14
CA TYR A 108 0.99 -22.91 1.69
C TYR A 108 1.13 -24.29 1.07
N ASP A 109 0.15 -24.69 0.28
CA ASP A 109 0.05 -26.03 -0.32
C ASP A 109 0.28 -27.17 0.72
N GLY A 110 -0.32 -26.98 1.91
CA GLY A 110 -0.25 -27.94 3.02
C GLY A 110 1.05 -27.94 3.84
N LYS A 111 2.07 -27.18 3.44
CA LYS A 111 3.35 -27.07 4.14
C LYS A 111 3.36 -25.83 5.04
N ASP A 112 3.95 -25.95 6.23
CA ASP A 112 4.10 -24.81 7.14
C ASP A 112 4.93 -23.71 6.48
N HIS A 113 4.31 -22.52 6.37
CA HIS A 113 4.91 -21.32 5.80
C HIS A 113 4.88 -20.16 6.80
N SER A 114 4.71 -20.49 8.08
CA SER A 114 4.73 -19.52 9.16
C SER A 114 6.10 -18.86 9.28
N GLY A 115 6.11 -17.60 9.68
CA GLY A 115 7.36 -16.86 9.88
C GLY A 115 7.15 -15.36 10.01
N THR A 116 8.28 -14.69 10.15
CA THR A 116 8.37 -13.22 10.12
C THR A 116 9.04 -12.83 8.81
N PHE A 117 8.48 -11.81 8.14
CA PHE A 117 8.93 -11.37 6.83
C PHE A 117 9.15 -9.85 6.85
N ASN A 118 10.22 -9.40 6.18
CA ASN A 118 10.35 -8.01 5.76
C ASN A 118 9.53 -7.82 4.50
N ALA A 119 8.65 -6.85 4.47
CA ALA A 119 7.73 -6.64 3.38
C ALA A 119 7.72 -5.18 2.93
N GLY A 120 7.29 -4.95 1.71
CA GLY A 120 7.10 -3.63 1.17
C GLY A 120 6.15 -3.62 -0.01
N SER A 121 5.46 -2.49 -0.18
CA SER A 121 4.51 -2.28 -1.27
C SER A 121 4.72 -0.91 -1.90
N VAL A 122 4.38 -0.79 -3.17
CA VAL A 122 4.21 0.49 -3.86
C VAL A 122 2.73 0.68 -4.16
N TRP A 123 2.21 1.79 -3.68
CA TRP A 123 0.84 2.24 -3.89
C TRP A 123 0.84 3.41 -4.86
N LYS A 124 -0.10 3.41 -5.79
CA LYS A 124 -0.30 4.49 -6.76
C LYS A 124 -1.73 4.96 -6.71
N GLU A 125 -1.92 6.28 -6.79
CA GLU A 125 -3.24 6.86 -6.93
C GLU A 125 -3.62 6.96 -8.41
N GLU A 126 -4.75 6.38 -8.76
CA GLU A 126 -5.36 6.52 -10.07
C GLU A 126 -6.85 6.83 -9.94
N ASN A 127 -7.29 7.93 -10.55
CA ASN A 127 -8.70 8.35 -10.53
C ASN A 127 -9.31 8.48 -9.11
N GLY A 128 -8.50 8.94 -8.14
CA GLY A 128 -8.92 9.11 -6.74
C GLY A 128 -8.89 7.83 -5.90
N ALA A 129 -8.37 6.73 -6.45
CA ALA A 129 -8.23 5.45 -5.73
C ALA A 129 -6.76 5.04 -5.61
N TRP A 130 -6.34 4.75 -4.37
CA TRP A 130 -5.03 4.16 -4.10
C TRP A 130 -5.07 2.65 -4.32
N MET A 131 -4.21 2.15 -5.21
CA MET A 131 -4.09 0.74 -5.57
C MET A 131 -2.65 0.26 -5.38
N ALA A 132 -2.45 -0.94 -4.85
CA ALA A 132 -1.13 -1.57 -4.80
C ALA A 132 -0.73 -2.02 -6.21
N ILE A 133 0.41 -1.49 -6.70
CA ILE A 133 0.97 -1.86 -8.01
C ILE A 133 2.14 -2.83 -7.88
N PHE A 134 2.73 -2.92 -6.68
CA PHE A 134 3.86 -3.79 -6.39
C PHE A 134 3.82 -4.26 -4.94
N HIS A 135 4.23 -5.51 -4.71
CA HIS A 135 4.48 -6.05 -3.37
C HIS A 135 5.68 -7.00 -3.38
N THR A 136 6.37 -7.04 -2.27
CA THR A 136 7.42 -8.03 -2.00
C THR A 136 7.43 -8.41 -0.54
N ASN A 137 7.82 -9.64 -0.25
CA ASN A 137 8.19 -10.04 1.10
C ASN A 137 9.36 -11.06 1.07
N ALA A 138 10.22 -10.97 2.07
CA ALA A 138 11.34 -11.84 2.26
C ALA A 138 11.33 -12.38 3.69
N LYS A 139 11.38 -13.70 3.84
CA LYS A 139 11.40 -14.35 5.15
C LYS A 139 12.68 -13.95 5.90
N GLN A 140 12.51 -13.54 7.15
CA GLN A 140 13.67 -13.29 8.03
C GLN A 140 14.33 -14.63 8.39
N GLU A 141 15.65 -14.69 8.26
CA GLU A 141 16.40 -15.83 8.73
C GLU A 141 16.40 -15.83 10.27
N THR A 142 16.05 -16.97 10.86
CA THR A 142 16.26 -17.16 12.29
C THR A 142 17.75 -17.31 12.52
N PRO A 143 18.40 -16.47 13.38
CA PRO A 143 19.81 -16.66 13.69
C PRO A 143 20.06 -18.09 14.12
N ALA A 144 21.05 -18.76 13.51
CA ALA A 144 21.44 -20.08 13.93
C ALA A 144 21.80 -20.03 15.43
N LYS A 145 21.15 -20.88 16.24
CA LYS A 145 21.54 -21.03 17.64
C LYS A 145 23.00 -21.49 17.66
N LYS A 146 23.89 -20.61 18.16
CA LYS A 146 25.28 -20.97 18.45
C LYS A 146 25.35 -21.92 19.63
#